data_30aa9dc5b548ad5c26a3f206ca461234
#
_entry.id   30aa9dc5b548ad5c26a3f206ca461234
#
_cell.length_a   1.000
_cell.length_b   1.000
_cell.length_c   1.000
_cell.angle_alpha   90.00
_cell.angle_beta   90.00
_cell.angle_gamma   90.00
#
_symmetry.space_group_name_H-M   'P 1'
#
loop_
_entity.id
_entity.type
_entity.pdbx_description
1 polymer ?
#
loop_
_entity_poly.entity_id
_entity_poly.type
_entity_poly.pdbx_seq_one_letter_code
_entity_poly.pdbx_strand_id
1 'polypeptide(L)'
;QRRTVVFLCAPPGTGKSTLTTFWEYLAQQDPELPAIQTLPMDGFHHYNSWLDAHQLSPFKGAPETFNVAKLAENLCRVVEGDCTWPQYDRQKHDPVEDALHVTAPLVIVEGNWLLLDDEKWCQLAQFCDFSIFIKAPASALRERLVGRKLAGGLSLADAEAFYDRTDGPNVRRVLEESL
;
A
#
# COMPACT_ATOMS: atom_id res chain seq x y z
N GLN A 1 -5.34 12.49 22.78
CA GLN A 1 -6.19 11.32 22.42
C GLN A 1 -5.44 10.51 21.38
N ARG A 2 -5.37 9.18 21.58
CA ARG A 2 -4.72 8.26 20.63
C ARG A 2 -5.43 8.32 19.26
N ARG A 3 -4.67 8.40 18.18
CA ARG A 3 -5.19 8.38 16.81
C ARG A 3 -5.74 6.99 16.46
N THR A 4 -6.87 6.96 15.74
CA THR A 4 -7.44 5.72 15.23
C THR A 4 -6.74 5.32 13.93
N VAL A 5 -6.27 4.09 13.84
CA VAL A 5 -5.55 3.55 12.68
C VAL A 5 -6.33 2.38 12.08
N VAL A 6 -6.71 2.53 10.82
CA VAL A 6 -7.39 1.50 10.03
C VAL A 6 -6.42 0.98 8.98
N PHE A 7 -6.30 -0.34 8.86
CA PHE A 7 -5.58 -0.96 7.75
C PHE A 7 -6.54 -1.32 6.63
N LEU A 8 -6.27 -0.84 5.43
CA LEU A 8 -6.95 -1.24 4.21
C LEU A 8 -6.01 -2.07 3.35
N CYS A 9 -6.24 -3.36 3.31
CA CYS A 9 -5.45 -4.32 2.55
C CYS A 9 -6.25 -4.86 1.37
N ALA A 10 -5.62 -4.94 0.23
CA ALA A 10 -6.20 -5.54 -0.98
C ALA A 10 -5.11 -5.86 -1.99
N PRO A 11 -5.34 -6.82 -2.91
CA PRO A 11 -4.44 -7.04 -4.03
C PRO A 11 -4.30 -5.80 -4.92
N PRO A 12 -3.21 -5.69 -5.69
CA PRO A 12 -3.09 -4.64 -6.69
C PRO A 12 -4.25 -4.71 -7.70
N GLY A 13 -4.70 -3.57 -8.18
CA GLY A 13 -5.79 -3.47 -9.16
C GLY A 13 -7.21 -3.44 -8.59
N THR A 14 -7.40 -3.49 -7.26
CA THR A 14 -8.73 -3.44 -6.62
C THR A 14 -9.34 -2.05 -6.55
N GLY A 15 -8.55 -0.98 -6.73
CA GLY A 15 -9.02 0.40 -6.60
C GLY A 15 -8.94 0.98 -5.19
N LYS A 16 -8.03 0.49 -4.33
CA LYS A 16 -7.81 1.01 -2.96
C LYS A 16 -7.69 2.53 -2.90
N SER A 17 -6.83 3.10 -3.71
CA SER A 17 -6.58 4.55 -3.71
C SER A 17 -7.80 5.36 -4.12
N THR A 18 -8.60 4.87 -5.06
CA THR A 18 -9.86 5.52 -5.45
C THR A 18 -10.86 5.48 -4.29
N LEU A 19 -10.96 4.36 -3.61
CA LEU A 19 -11.86 4.18 -2.47
C LEU A 19 -11.48 5.09 -1.31
N THR A 20 -10.21 5.16 -0.96
CA THR A 20 -9.73 6.02 0.15
C THR A 20 -9.90 7.49 -0.16
N THR A 21 -9.65 7.93 -1.39
CA THR A 21 -9.91 9.31 -1.83
C THR A 21 -11.40 9.66 -1.69
N PHE A 22 -12.29 8.72 -2.04
CA PHE A 22 -13.72 8.90 -1.88
C PHE A 22 -14.14 9.01 -0.41
N TRP A 23 -13.57 8.19 0.47
CA TRP A 23 -13.85 8.29 1.92
C TRP A 23 -13.37 9.61 2.53
N GLU A 24 -12.19 10.09 2.14
CA GLU A 24 -11.70 11.41 2.56
C GLU A 24 -12.67 12.52 2.12
N TYR A 25 -13.14 12.44 0.87
CA TYR A 25 -14.12 13.39 0.35
C TYR A 25 -15.43 13.36 1.15
N LEU A 26 -15.99 12.17 1.41
CA LEU A 26 -17.21 12.05 2.21
C LEU A 26 -17.06 12.61 3.61
N ALA A 27 -15.94 12.35 4.27
CA ALA A 27 -15.66 12.89 5.61
C ALA A 27 -15.58 14.43 5.61
N GLN A 28 -15.12 15.03 4.51
CA GLN A 28 -15.09 16.50 4.37
C GLN A 28 -16.49 17.11 4.17
N GLN A 29 -17.45 16.33 3.64
CA GLN A 29 -18.81 16.81 3.39
C GLN A 29 -19.71 16.71 4.64
N ASP A 30 -19.33 15.94 5.63
CA ASP A 30 -20.14 15.74 6.83
C ASP A 30 -19.38 16.19 8.09
N PRO A 31 -19.81 17.31 8.73
CA PRO A 31 -19.12 17.84 9.90
C PRO A 31 -19.24 16.96 11.15
N GLU A 32 -20.12 15.95 11.14
CA GLU A 32 -20.23 14.98 12.23
C GLU A 32 -19.18 13.86 12.13
N LEU A 33 -18.56 13.69 10.98
CA LEU A 33 -17.50 12.70 10.78
C LEU A 33 -16.12 13.27 11.12
N PRO A 34 -15.24 12.47 11.72
CA PRO A 34 -13.86 12.88 11.91
C PRO A 34 -13.16 13.04 10.55
N ALA A 35 -12.19 13.95 10.49
CA ALA A 35 -11.31 14.03 9.33
C ALA A 35 -10.58 12.70 9.12
N ILE A 36 -10.53 12.25 7.86
CA ILE A 36 -9.85 11.04 7.43
C ILE A 36 -8.64 11.42 6.60
N GLN A 37 -7.52 10.74 6.80
CA GLN A 37 -6.31 10.89 5.99
C GLN A 37 -5.79 9.53 5.58
N THR A 38 -5.50 9.37 4.29
CA THR A 38 -4.91 8.15 3.74
C THR A 38 -3.39 8.20 3.81
N LEU A 39 -2.79 7.12 4.28
CA LEU A 39 -1.35 6.94 4.38
C LEU A 39 -0.93 5.73 3.53
N PRO A 40 -0.37 5.94 2.33
CA PRO A 40 0.05 4.84 1.47
C PRO A 40 1.26 4.09 2.05
N MET A 41 1.22 2.77 2.03
CA MET A 41 2.33 1.90 2.39
C MET A 41 3.50 2.00 1.39
N ASP A 42 3.23 2.40 0.16
CA ASP A 42 4.22 2.39 -0.94
C ASP A 42 5.47 3.24 -0.66
N GLY A 43 5.36 4.28 0.16
CA GLY A 43 6.51 5.06 0.61
C GLY A 43 7.55 4.28 1.43
N PHE A 44 7.22 3.06 1.83
CA PHE A 44 8.12 2.17 2.58
C PHE A 44 8.81 1.13 1.71
N HIS A 45 8.73 1.21 0.38
CA HIS A 45 9.68 0.49 -0.46
C HIS A 45 11.11 0.80 -0.03
N HIS A 46 11.99 -0.19 -0.10
CA HIS A 46 13.43 0.12 -0.06
C HIS A 46 13.81 0.99 -1.26
N TYR A 47 14.80 1.86 -1.08
CA TYR A 47 15.34 2.67 -2.18
C TYR A 47 15.89 1.79 -3.29
N ASN A 48 15.85 2.26 -4.53
CA ASN A 48 16.38 1.52 -5.67
C ASN A 48 17.83 1.10 -5.45
N SER A 49 18.67 1.97 -4.90
CA SER A 49 20.06 1.66 -4.57
C SER A 49 20.20 0.46 -3.62
N TRP A 50 19.28 0.34 -2.64
CA TRP A 50 19.26 -0.80 -1.73
C TRP A 50 18.78 -2.07 -2.44
N LEU A 51 17.72 -1.97 -3.26
CA LEU A 51 17.19 -3.10 -4.03
C LEU A 51 18.23 -3.66 -5.01
N ASP A 52 18.98 -2.79 -5.68
CA ASP A 52 20.05 -3.17 -6.60
C ASP A 52 21.19 -3.90 -5.86
N ALA A 53 21.61 -3.36 -4.73
CA ALA A 53 22.66 -3.98 -3.89
C ALA A 53 22.26 -5.37 -3.35
N HIS A 54 20.94 -5.63 -3.18
CA HIS A 54 20.40 -6.90 -2.68
C HIS A 54 19.81 -7.79 -3.79
N GLN A 55 19.98 -7.42 -5.05
CA GLN A 55 19.46 -8.16 -6.23
C GLN A 55 17.94 -8.37 -6.19
N LEU A 56 17.20 -7.43 -5.57
CA LEU A 56 15.74 -7.46 -5.43
C LEU A 56 14.99 -6.56 -6.42
N SER A 57 15.70 -5.77 -7.22
CA SER A 57 15.08 -4.84 -8.19
C SER A 57 14.08 -5.51 -9.15
N PRO A 58 14.32 -6.75 -9.65
CA PRO A 58 13.35 -7.44 -10.50
C PRO A 58 12.05 -7.81 -9.77
N PHE A 59 12.06 -7.86 -8.44
CA PHE A 59 10.91 -8.24 -7.61
C PHE A 59 10.23 -7.06 -6.93
N LYS A 60 10.58 -5.84 -7.33
CA LYS A 60 10.02 -4.62 -6.74
C LYS A 60 8.48 -4.67 -6.69
N GLY A 61 7.93 -4.44 -5.50
CA GLY A 61 6.50 -4.61 -5.21
C GLY A 61 6.17 -5.88 -4.42
N ALA A 62 7.07 -6.88 -4.40
CA ALA A 62 6.96 -8.04 -3.51
C ALA A 62 7.20 -7.63 -2.04
N PRO A 63 6.68 -8.38 -1.05
CA PRO A 63 6.78 -7.97 0.35
C PRO A 63 8.21 -7.83 0.85
N GLU A 64 9.15 -8.58 0.28
CA GLU A 64 10.58 -8.52 0.61
C GLU A 64 11.27 -7.21 0.18
N THR A 65 10.61 -6.43 -0.67
CA THR A 65 11.15 -5.15 -1.18
C THR A 65 10.71 -3.94 -0.35
N PHE A 66 10.02 -4.18 0.77
CA PHE A 66 9.57 -3.14 1.70
C PHE A 66 10.39 -3.14 2.98
N ASN A 67 10.63 -1.95 3.52
CA ASN A 67 11.24 -1.76 4.83
C ASN A 67 10.17 -1.80 5.93
N VAL A 68 9.84 -3.01 6.37
CA VAL A 68 8.78 -3.25 7.35
C VAL A 68 9.14 -2.68 8.73
N ALA A 69 10.41 -2.71 9.11
CA ALA A 69 10.87 -2.13 10.38
C ALA A 69 10.60 -0.61 10.42
N LYS A 70 10.95 0.09 9.33
CA LYS A 70 10.67 1.52 9.20
C LYS A 70 9.17 1.81 9.20
N LEU A 71 8.36 0.96 8.55
CA LEU A 71 6.89 1.07 8.58
C LEU A 71 6.37 0.95 10.02
N ALA A 72 6.86 -0.02 10.79
CA ALA A 72 6.48 -0.19 12.18
C ALA A 72 6.85 1.02 13.06
N GLU A 73 8.06 1.57 12.89
CA GLU A 73 8.49 2.79 13.59
C GLU A 73 7.59 3.98 13.27
N ASN A 74 7.22 4.16 12.00
CA ASN A 74 6.34 5.25 11.59
C ASN A 74 4.90 5.04 12.09
N LEU A 75 4.39 3.82 12.10
CA LEU A 75 3.08 3.51 12.69
C LEU A 75 3.05 3.83 14.19
N CYS A 76 4.12 3.54 14.92
CA CYS A 76 4.24 3.94 16.32
C CYS A 76 4.07 5.46 16.48
N ARG A 77 4.80 6.27 15.68
CA ARG A 77 4.66 7.73 15.70
C ARG A 77 3.25 8.20 15.34
N VAL A 78 2.63 7.58 14.34
CA VAL A 78 1.24 7.88 13.93
C VAL A 78 0.26 7.67 15.08
N VAL A 79 0.42 6.61 15.85
CA VAL A 79 -0.44 6.33 17.02
C VAL A 79 -0.24 7.36 18.12
N GLU A 80 0.98 7.82 18.34
CA GLU A 80 1.34 8.74 19.42
C GLU A 80 0.95 10.19 19.16
N GLY A 81 0.97 10.64 17.89
CA GLY A 81 0.66 12.04 17.59
C GLY A 81 0.94 12.47 16.14
N ASP A 82 1.08 13.76 15.95
CA ASP A 82 1.38 14.33 14.65
C ASP A 82 2.83 14.01 14.24
N CYS A 83 2.98 13.61 13.00
CA CYS A 83 4.27 13.17 12.44
C CYS A 83 4.28 13.36 10.92
N THR A 84 5.35 12.90 10.29
CA THR A 84 5.47 12.86 8.84
C THR A 84 5.40 11.42 8.34
N TRP A 85 5.06 11.27 7.05
CA TRP A 85 4.92 9.99 6.38
C TRP A 85 5.59 10.03 5.01
N PRO A 86 6.35 9.01 4.60
CA PRO A 86 6.98 8.97 3.29
C PRO A 86 5.94 8.66 2.20
N GLN A 87 6.22 9.10 0.99
CA GLN A 87 5.41 8.83 -0.17
C GLN A 87 6.28 8.28 -1.31
N TYR A 88 5.72 7.40 -2.12
CA TYR A 88 6.40 6.88 -3.30
C TYR A 88 6.25 7.85 -4.48
N ASP A 89 7.37 8.34 -4.99
CA ASP A 89 7.40 9.20 -6.16
C ASP A 89 7.44 8.34 -7.44
N ARG A 90 6.38 8.39 -8.21
CA ARG A 90 6.23 7.58 -9.43
C ARG A 90 7.09 8.07 -10.60
N GLN A 91 7.58 9.29 -10.56
CA GLN A 91 8.49 9.83 -11.58
C GLN A 91 9.93 9.40 -11.31
N LYS A 92 10.34 9.49 -10.05
CA LYS A 92 11.66 9.06 -9.59
C LYS A 92 11.77 7.56 -9.40
N HIS A 93 10.62 6.87 -9.30
CA HIS A 93 10.52 5.46 -8.92
C HIS A 93 11.20 5.13 -7.59
N ASP A 94 11.12 6.05 -6.63
CA ASP A 94 11.75 5.93 -5.32
C ASP A 94 10.91 6.59 -4.24
N PRO A 95 11.04 6.19 -2.94
CA PRO A 95 10.43 6.89 -1.83
C PRO A 95 10.97 8.29 -1.64
N VAL A 96 10.09 9.19 -1.20
CA VAL A 96 10.43 10.53 -0.73
C VAL A 96 10.03 10.64 0.73
N GLU A 97 10.97 11.00 1.58
CA GLU A 97 10.76 11.16 3.02
C GLU A 97 9.96 12.43 3.33
N ASP A 98 9.28 12.42 4.48
CA ASP A 98 8.57 13.57 5.04
C ASP A 98 7.58 14.25 4.07
N ALA A 99 7.01 13.46 3.16
CA ALA A 99 6.18 13.98 2.07
C ALA A 99 4.76 14.35 2.51
N LEU A 100 4.24 13.70 3.54
CA LEU A 100 2.90 13.97 4.08
C LEU A 100 3.00 14.34 5.56
N HIS A 101 2.22 15.36 5.97
CA HIS A 101 2.00 15.67 7.39
C HIS A 101 0.76 14.92 7.88
N VAL A 102 0.91 14.13 8.94
CA VAL A 102 -0.16 13.31 9.52
C VAL A 102 -0.77 14.06 10.70
N THR A 103 -1.99 14.56 10.52
CA THR A 103 -2.70 15.36 11.53
C THR A 103 -4.13 14.89 11.81
N ALA A 104 -4.73 14.13 10.89
CA ALA A 104 -6.11 13.68 11.04
C ALA A 104 -6.27 12.72 12.24
N PRO A 105 -7.41 12.77 12.96
CA PRO A 105 -7.68 11.87 14.09
C PRO A 105 -7.92 10.41 13.66
N LEU A 106 -8.32 10.17 12.41
CA LEU A 106 -8.49 8.86 11.82
C LEU A 106 -7.61 8.75 10.57
N VAL A 107 -6.77 7.74 10.54
CA VAL A 107 -5.94 7.45 9.39
C VAL A 107 -6.25 6.08 8.81
N ILE A 108 -6.21 5.99 7.48
CA ILE A 108 -6.32 4.74 6.74
C ILE A 108 -4.97 4.45 6.11
N VAL A 109 -4.27 3.48 6.66
CA VAL A 109 -3.03 2.96 6.05
C VAL A 109 -3.44 1.96 5.00
N GLU A 110 -3.09 2.21 3.74
CA GLU A 110 -3.47 1.35 2.63
C GLU A 110 -2.26 0.68 1.99
N GLY A 111 -2.40 -0.60 1.68
CA GLY A 111 -1.33 -1.36 1.03
C GLY A 111 -1.66 -2.84 0.85
N ASN A 112 -0.91 -3.48 -0.03
CA ASN A 112 -1.14 -4.87 -0.41
C ASN A 112 -0.75 -5.87 0.68
N TRP A 113 0.24 -5.55 1.51
CA TRP A 113 0.90 -6.50 2.41
C TRP A 113 0.59 -6.30 3.88
N LEU A 114 -0.27 -5.33 4.22
CA LEU A 114 -0.55 -4.96 5.62
C LEU A 114 -1.10 -6.09 6.48
N LEU A 115 -1.75 -7.09 5.88
CA LEU A 115 -2.32 -8.27 6.55
C LEU A 115 -1.61 -9.57 6.14
N LEU A 116 -0.41 -9.51 5.58
CA LEU A 116 0.35 -10.70 5.19
C LEU A 116 0.67 -11.57 6.41
N ASP A 117 0.40 -12.87 6.31
CA ASP A 117 0.76 -13.88 7.31
C ASP A 117 2.26 -14.21 7.22
N ASP A 118 3.05 -13.26 7.66
CA ASP A 118 4.52 -13.33 7.73
C ASP A 118 4.97 -12.70 9.03
N GLU A 119 5.98 -13.28 9.68
CA GLU A 119 6.45 -12.86 11.00
C GLU A 119 6.74 -11.35 11.10
N LYS A 120 7.36 -10.77 10.06
CA LYS A 120 7.69 -9.33 10.06
C LYS A 120 6.45 -8.46 9.89
N TRP A 121 5.50 -8.89 9.06
CA TRP A 121 4.29 -8.14 8.77
C TRP A 121 3.24 -8.27 9.88
N CYS A 122 3.13 -9.44 10.51
CA CYS A 122 2.18 -9.68 11.60
C CYS A 122 2.38 -8.73 12.80
N GLN A 123 3.61 -8.29 13.07
CA GLN A 123 3.87 -7.31 14.16
C GLN A 123 3.20 -5.95 13.94
N LEU A 124 2.80 -5.61 12.72
CA LEU A 124 2.09 -4.36 12.44
C LEU A 124 0.68 -4.35 13.05
N ALA A 125 0.10 -5.52 13.32
CA ALA A 125 -1.25 -5.63 13.90
C ALA A 125 -1.41 -4.89 15.23
N GLN A 126 -0.33 -4.73 16.02
CA GLN A 126 -0.36 -3.99 17.28
C GLN A 126 -0.74 -2.51 17.12
N PHE A 127 -0.56 -1.94 15.93
CA PHE A 127 -0.89 -0.55 15.62
C PHE A 127 -2.27 -0.39 14.98
N CYS A 128 -2.93 -1.48 14.61
CA CYS A 128 -4.18 -1.50 13.88
C CYS A 128 -5.38 -1.59 14.82
N ASP A 129 -6.27 -0.62 14.77
CA ASP A 129 -7.52 -0.65 15.54
C ASP A 129 -8.63 -1.39 14.80
N PHE A 130 -8.61 -1.33 13.46
CA PHE A 130 -9.58 -1.98 12.59
C PHE A 130 -8.96 -2.32 11.23
N SER A 131 -9.23 -3.51 10.70
CA SER A 131 -8.74 -3.94 9.41
C SER A 131 -9.87 -4.17 8.41
N ILE A 132 -9.63 -3.80 7.15
CA ILE A 132 -10.51 -4.03 6.03
C ILE A 132 -9.71 -4.77 4.95
N PHE A 133 -10.21 -5.91 4.51
CA PHE A 133 -9.64 -6.66 3.41
C PHE A 133 -10.60 -6.70 2.22
N ILE A 134 -10.17 -6.16 1.07
CA ILE A 134 -10.95 -6.18 -0.16
C ILE A 134 -10.51 -7.36 -1.02
N LYS A 135 -11.45 -8.22 -1.36
CA LYS A 135 -11.25 -9.34 -2.28
C LYS A 135 -11.86 -9.01 -3.64
N ALA A 136 -11.18 -9.46 -4.69
CA ALA A 136 -11.70 -9.48 -6.05
C ALA A 136 -11.21 -10.75 -6.75
N PRO A 137 -11.94 -11.29 -7.73
CA PRO A 137 -11.48 -12.44 -8.51
C PRO A 137 -10.16 -12.15 -9.22
N ALA A 138 -9.21 -13.08 -9.15
CA ALA A 138 -7.90 -12.90 -9.77
C ALA A 138 -7.98 -12.60 -11.28
N SER A 139 -9.00 -13.16 -11.97
CA SER A 139 -9.26 -12.87 -13.39
C SER A 139 -9.59 -11.40 -13.65
N ALA A 140 -10.45 -10.80 -12.81
CA ALA A 140 -10.81 -9.39 -12.91
C ALA A 140 -9.60 -8.47 -12.61
N LEU A 141 -8.77 -8.85 -11.65
CA LEU A 141 -7.54 -8.12 -11.32
C LEU A 141 -6.53 -8.20 -12.46
N ARG A 142 -6.38 -9.39 -13.08
CA ARG A 142 -5.53 -9.56 -14.26
C ARG A 142 -5.94 -8.63 -15.40
N GLU A 143 -7.21 -8.62 -15.73
CA GLU A 143 -7.76 -7.75 -16.79
C GLU A 143 -7.43 -6.27 -16.52
N ARG A 144 -7.67 -5.79 -15.30
CA ARG A 144 -7.39 -4.40 -14.91
C ARG A 144 -5.90 -4.06 -14.94
N LEU A 145 -5.04 -4.96 -14.45
CA LEU A 145 -3.60 -4.73 -14.36
C LEU A 145 -2.94 -4.78 -15.74
N VAL A 146 -3.32 -5.74 -16.59
CA VAL A 146 -2.89 -5.78 -18.00
C VAL A 146 -3.39 -4.54 -18.74
N GLY A 147 -4.66 -4.19 -18.62
CA GLY A 147 -5.24 -2.99 -19.24
C GLY A 147 -4.53 -1.69 -18.82
N ARG A 148 -4.10 -1.57 -17.58
CA ARG A 148 -3.33 -0.42 -17.09
C ARG A 148 -1.96 -0.32 -17.76
N LYS A 149 -1.29 -1.44 -18.02
CA LYS A 149 0.00 -1.49 -18.74
C LYS A 149 -0.18 -1.15 -20.22
N LEU A 150 -1.26 -1.62 -20.83
CA LEU A 150 -1.62 -1.24 -22.20
C LEU A 150 -1.85 0.27 -22.33
N ALA A 151 -2.63 0.84 -21.42
CA ALA A 151 -2.86 2.28 -21.36
C ALA A 151 -1.56 3.09 -21.13
N GLY A 152 -0.56 2.49 -20.48
CA GLY A 152 0.78 3.04 -20.30
C GLY A 152 1.71 2.87 -21.49
N GLY A 153 1.23 2.25 -22.59
CA GLY A 153 1.97 2.14 -23.85
C GLY A 153 2.71 0.83 -24.08
N LEU A 154 2.57 -0.18 -23.20
CA LEU A 154 3.13 -1.51 -23.46
C LEU A 154 2.32 -2.25 -24.54
N SER A 155 3.00 -3.14 -25.27
CA SER A 155 2.30 -4.11 -26.12
C SER A 155 1.51 -5.11 -25.28
N LEU A 156 0.52 -5.79 -25.87
CA LEU A 156 -0.24 -6.82 -25.16
C LEU A 156 0.68 -7.93 -24.65
N ALA A 157 1.61 -8.40 -25.48
CA ALA A 157 2.55 -9.45 -25.10
C ALA A 157 3.43 -9.03 -23.90
N ASP A 158 3.94 -7.78 -23.90
CA ASP A 158 4.77 -7.27 -22.81
C ASP A 158 3.95 -7.04 -21.54
N ALA A 159 2.72 -6.55 -21.66
CA ALA A 159 1.81 -6.34 -20.54
C ALA A 159 1.44 -7.66 -19.85
N GLU A 160 1.13 -8.70 -20.62
CA GLU A 160 0.86 -10.05 -20.11
C GLU A 160 2.10 -10.69 -19.48
N ALA A 161 3.25 -10.57 -20.12
CA ALA A 161 4.52 -11.06 -19.58
C ALA A 161 4.88 -10.35 -18.24
N PHE A 162 4.62 -9.06 -18.14
CA PHE A 162 4.81 -8.31 -16.90
C PHE A 162 3.86 -8.80 -15.79
N TYR A 163 2.59 -9.02 -16.14
CA TYR A 163 1.62 -9.58 -15.20
C TYR A 163 2.08 -10.94 -14.66
N ASP A 164 2.44 -11.86 -15.55
CA ASP A 164 2.82 -13.24 -15.18
C ASP A 164 4.08 -13.27 -14.30
N ARG A 165 5.01 -12.34 -14.53
CA ARG A 165 6.28 -12.26 -13.78
C ARG A 165 6.16 -11.52 -12.45
N THR A 166 5.32 -10.48 -12.38
CA THR A 166 5.31 -9.52 -11.27
C THR A 166 3.95 -9.41 -10.58
N ASP A 167 2.94 -8.89 -11.28
CA ASP A 167 1.65 -8.58 -10.65
C ASP A 167 0.88 -9.85 -10.25
N GLY A 168 0.88 -10.87 -11.10
CA GLY A 168 0.14 -12.11 -10.87
C GLY A 168 0.61 -12.87 -9.62
N PRO A 169 1.91 -13.10 -9.42
CA PRO A 169 2.43 -13.67 -8.19
C PRO A 169 2.02 -12.86 -6.95
N ASN A 170 2.09 -11.53 -7.00
CA ASN A 170 1.70 -10.68 -5.89
C ASN A 170 0.20 -10.74 -5.62
N VAL A 171 -0.64 -10.73 -6.64
CA VAL A 171 -2.10 -10.90 -6.50
C VAL A 171 -2.42 -12.20 -5.77
N ARG A 172 -1.80 -13.33 -6.17
CA ARG A 172 -2.01 -14.63 -5.51
C ARG A 172 -1.58 -14.60 -4.06
N ARG A 173 -0.39 -14.09 -3.76
CA ARG A 173 0.11 -14.02 -2.36
C ARG A 173 -0.81 -13.19 -1.48
N VAL A 174 -1.28 -12.03 -1.94
CA VAL A 174 -2.21 -11.21 -1.16
C VAL A 174 -3.52 -11.96 -0.89
N LEU A 175 -4.08 -12.62 -1.90
CA LEU A 175 -5.36 -13.33 -1.77
C LEU A 175 -5.26 -14.59 -0.91
N GLU A 176 -4.14 -15.30 -0.93
CA GLU A 176 -3.96 -16.61 -0.31
C GLU A 176 -3.28 -16.52 1.06
N GLU A 177 -2.40 -15.53 1.27
CA GLU A 177 -1.53 -15.43 2.44
C GLU A 177 -1.88 -14.25 3.38
N SER A 178 -2.98 -13.54 3.16
CA SER A 178 -3.44 -12.48 4.09
C SER A 178 -4.37 -13.05 5.17
N LEU A 179 -4.25 -12.51 6.40
CA LEU A 179 -5.03 -12.86 7.59
C LEU A 179 -6.38 -12.13 7.64
#